data_c83bc5cfcbaf184cf903866210de35c3
#
_entry.id   c83bc5cfcbaf184cf903866210de35c3
#
_cell.length_a   1.000
_cell.length_b   1.000
_cell.length_c   1.000
_cell.angle_alpha   90.00
_cell.angle_beta   90.00
_cell.angle_gamma   90.00
#
_symmetry.space_group_name_H-M   'P 1'
#
loop_
_entity.id
_entity.type
_entity.pdbx_description
1 polymer ?
#
loop_
_entity_poly.entity_id
_entity_poly.type
_entity_poly.pdbx_seq_one_letter_code
_entity_poly.pdbx_strand_id
1 'polypeptide(L)'
;MGALGEITELVIDYRGKTPKKLGGDWCKQGYRALSAKNIKTGRIVQAETIRYIDESLYRKWMKDEVQRGDILITSEAPFGQIFFWDSDEKIVLSQRLFCVRIKPEYDARFIYYYMTTPEFQSELDGRATGTTVIGLRQPELMKCIIRCPEIQEQKVIAAILSSIDAKIIANEKVNDNLAA
;
A
#
# COMPACT_ATOMS: atom_id res chain seq x y z
N MET A 1 -0.94 22.28 -4.05
CA MET A 1 -1.58 21.30 -4.94
C MET A 1 -0.54 20.81 -5.93
N GLY A 2 -0.30 19.52 -6.04
CA GLY A 2 0.70 18.92 -6.93
C GLY A 2 0.32 17.51 -7.33
N ALA A 3 0.99 16.96 -8.35
CA ALA A 3 0.82 15.57 -8.74
C ALA A 3 1.51 14.64 -7.72
N LEU A 4 0.95 13.45 -7.49
CA LEU A 4 1.56 12.44 -6.61
C LEU A 4 3.03 12.18 -6.96
N GLY A 5 3.36 12.15 -8.25
CA GLY A 5 4.74 11.97 -8.72
C GLY A 5 5.72 13.05 -8.26
N GLU A 6 5.26 14.28 -8.02
CA GLU A 6 6.11 15.38 -7.56
C GLU A 6 6.53 15.22 -6.09
N ILE A 7 5.67 14.57 -5.29
CA ILE A 7 5.89 14.33 -3.86
C ILE A 7 6.41 12.92 -3.55
N THR A 8 6.55 12.08 -4.59
CA THR A 8 7.04 10.70 -4.48
C THR A 8 8.55 10.65 -4.60
N GLU A 9 9.21 9.99 -3.66
CA GLU A 9 10.64 9.67 -3.71
C GLU A 9 10.91 8.42 -4.54
N LEU A 10 10.11 7.38 -4.32
CA LEU A 10 10.29 6.06 -4.94
C LEU A 10 8.94 5.39 -5.22
N VAL A 11 8.84 4.74 -6.37
CA VAL A 11 7.75 3.79 -6.66
C VAL A 11 8.34 2.41 -6.86
N ILE A 12 7.88 1.44 -6.07
CA ILE A 12 8.24 0.04 -6.24
C ILE A 12 7.09 -0.65 -7.00
N ASP A 13 7.40 -1.17 -8.17
CA ASP A 13 6.45 -1.90 -9.03
C ASP A 13 7.07 -3.21 -9.50
N TYR A 14 6.68 -4.30 -8.85
CA TYR A 14 7.15 -5.66 -9.18
C TYR A 14 6.02 -6.57 -9.68
N ARG A 15 4.94 -6.01 -10.19
CA ARG A 15 3.73 -6.74 -10.59
C ARG A 15 3.93 -7.86 -11.62
N GLY A 16 4.96 -7.79 -12.43
CA GLY A 16 5.27 -8.82 -13.42
C GLY A 16 6.19 -9.96 -12.93
N LYS A 17 6.72 -9.86 -11.70
CA LYS A 17 7.61 -10.86 -11.11
C LYS A 17 6.83 -12.04 -10.55
N THR A 18 7.40 -13.23 -10.69
CA THR A 18 6.89 -14.48 -10.07
C THR A 18 8.09 -15.33 -9.65
N PRO A 19 7.94 -16.24 -8.67
CA PRO A 19 9.02 -17.13 -8.26
C PRO A 19 9.64 -17.88 -9.44
N LYS A 20 8.81 -18.46 -10.31
CA LYS A 20 9.27 -19.21 -11.49
C LYS A 20 10.14 -18.37 -12.43
N LYS A 21 9.77 -17.11 -12.67
CA LYS A 21 10.56 -16.20 -13.52
C LYS A 21 11.91 -15.84 -12.90
N LEU A 22 12.05 -15.97 -11.59
CA LEU A 22 13.28 -15.67 -10.85
C LEU A 22 14.09 -16.95 -10.51
N GLY A 23 13.65 -18.10 -11.00
CA GLY A 23 14.35 -19.37 -10.82
C GLY A 23 14.13 -20.01 -9.45
N GLY A 24 12.96 -19.76 -8.82
CA GLY A 24 12.58 -20.32 -7.53
C GLY A 24 11.12 -20.72 -7.47
N ASP A 25 10.66 -21.08 -6.28
CA ASP A 25 9.26 -21.45 -6.03
C ASP A 25 8.79 -20.90 -4.67
N TRP A 26 7.50 -21.05 -4.40
CA TRP A 26 6.90 -20.72 -3.10
C TRP A 26 7.36 -21.71 -2.04
N CYS A 27 7.51 -21.23 -0.82
CA CYS A 27 7.85 -22.05 0.34
C CYS A 27 6.81 -21.92 1.45
N LYS A 28 6.93 -22.77 2.49
CA LYS A 28 5.98 -22.80 3.60
C LYS A 28 6.15 -21.65 4.60
N GLN A 29 7.35 -21.09 4.68
CA GLN A 29 7.71 -20.02 5.61
C GLN A 29 8.86 -19.18 5.03
N GLY A 30 9.02 -17.96 5.50
CA GLY A 30 10.02 -17.02 5.02
C GLY A 30 9.43 -15.61 4.87
N TYR A 31 9.78 -14.90 3.81
CA TYR A 31 9.27 -13.56 3.55
C TYR A 31 7.85 -13.61 2.98
N ARG A 32 6.92 -12.90 3.63
CA ARG A 32 5.52 -12.83 3.21
C ARG A 32 5.38 -12.10 1.87
N ALA A 33 4.69 -12.70 0.92
CA ALA A 33 4.38 -12.09 -0.36
C ALA A 33 2.94 -11.56 -0.37
N LEU A 34 2.80 -10.25 -0.24
CA LEU A 34 1.51 -9.58 -0.32
C LEU A 34 1.12 -9.31 -1.77
N SER A 35 -0.13 -9.52 -2.08
CA SER A 35 -0.75 -9.21 -3.36
C SER A 35 -2.00 -8.37 -3.15
N ALA A 36 -2.59 -7.84 -4.22
CA ALA A 36 -3.77 -6.98 -4.11
C ALA A 36 -4.92 -7.59 -3.28
N LYS A 37 -5.15 -8.91 -3.38
CA LYS A 37 -6.19 -9.59 -2.60
C LYS A 37 -5.97 -9.54 -1.08
N ASN A 38 -4.74 -9.31 -0.64
CA ASN A 38 -4.39 -9.23 0.76
C ASN A 38 -4.55 -7.81 1.33
N ILE A 39 -4.83 -6.83 0.48
CA ILE A 39 -4.98 -5.43 0.90
C ILE A 39 -6.43 -5.01 0.81
N LYS A 40 -6.93 -4.51 1.92
CA LYS A 40 -8.14 -3.70 2.04
C LYS A 40 -7.74 -2.40 2.71
N THR A 41 -8.38 -1.31 2.35
CA THR A 41 -8.03 0.00 2.92
C THR A 41 -7.98 -0.09 4.45
N GLY A 42 -6.82 0.27 5.01
CA GLY A 42 -6.53 0.25 6.43
C GLY A 42 -6.22 -1.13 7.04
N ARG A 43 -6.30 -2.24 6.31
CA ARG A 43 -6.06 -3.58 6.90
C ARG A 43 -5.53 -4.61 5.90
N ILE A 44 -4.77 -5.58 6.43
CA ILE A 44 -4.40 -6.80 5.70
C ILE A 44 -5.50 -7.83 5.92
N VAL A 45 -5.95 -8.45 4.83
CA VAL A 45 -7.04 -9.44 4.83
C VAL A 45 -6.59 -10.74 4.18
N GLN A 46 -7.38 -11.81 4.31
CA GLN A 46 -7.11 -13.13 3.70
C GLN A 46 -5.69 -13.63 4.00
N ALA A 47 -5.28 -13.54 5.28
CA ALA A 47 -3.94 -13.91 5.72
C ALA A 47 -3.57 -15.36 5.35
N GLU A 48 -4.56 -16.26 5.34
CA GLU A 48 -4.43 -17.67 4.95
C GLU A 48 -4.00 -17.86 3.48
N THR A 49 -4.16 -16.84 2.65
CA THR A 49 -3.77 -16.88 1.24
C THR A 49 -2.36 -16.32 0.97
N ILE A 50 -1.72 -15.77 2.01
CA ILE A 50 -0.37 -15.22 1.90
C ILE A 50 0.60 -16.37 1.67
N ARG A 51 1.46 -16.22 0.66
CA ARG A 51 2.52 -17.17 0.35
C ARG A 51 3.86 -16.60 0.78
N TYR A 52 4.85 -17.47 0.83
CA TYR A 52 6.18 -17.11 1.31
C TYR A 52 7.24 -17.46 0.27
N ILE A 53 8.35 -16.75 0.31
CA ILE A 53 9.57 -17.07 -0.45
C ILE A 53 10.78 -17.07 0.49
N ASP A 54 11.83 -17.77 0.08
CA ASP A 54 13.09 -17.81 0.80
C ASP A 54 13.92 -16.52 0.63
N GLU A 55 15.01 -16.42 1.38
CA GLU A 55 15.90 -15.26 1.35
C GLU A 55 16.59 -15.06 -0.01
N SER A 56 17.00 -16.15 -0.65
CA SER A 56 17.67 -16.09 -1.97
C SER A 56 16.75 -15.45 -3.01
N LEU A 57 15.48 -15.88 -3.02
CA LEU A 57 14.48 -15.34 -3.93
C LEU A 57 14.07 -13.92 -3.55
N TYR A 58 14.00 -13.62 -2.24
CA TYR A 58 13.74 -12.26 -1.75
C TYR A 58 14.78 -11.27 -2.28
N ARG A 59 16.06 -11.57 -2.16
CA ARG A 59 17.16 -10.71 -2.65
C ARG A 59 17.14 -10.50 -4.17
N LYS A 60 16.67 -11.49 -4.93
CA LYS A 60 16.49 -11.37 -6.38
C LYS A 60 15.27 -10.53 -6.74
N TRP A 61 14.21 -10.60 -5.92
CA TRP A 61 12.92 -9.96 -6.20
C TRP A 61 12.89 -8.51 -5.76
N MET A 62 13.20 -8.26 -4.47
CA MET A 62 13.10 -6.97 -3.82
C MET A 62 14.44 -6.21 -3.88
N LYS A 63 14.69 -5.58 -5.03
CA LYS A 63 15.86 -4.69 -5.17
C LYS A 63 15.70 -3.40 -4.38
N ASP A 64 14.48 -2.89 -4.34
CA ASP A 64 14.03 -1.86 -3.42
C ASP A 64 13.11 -2.53 -2.40
N GLU A 65 13.39 -2.32 -1.13
CA GLU A 65 12.63 -2.92 -0.03
C GLU A 65 11.53 -1.98 0.45
N VAL A 66 10.38 -2.54 0.84
CA VAL A 66 9.33 -1.80 1.52
C VAL A 66 9.82 -1.38 2.89
N GLN A 67 9.59 -0.14 3.27
CA GLN A 67 10.01 0.45 4.54
C GLN A 67 8.81 0.98 5.31
N ARG A 68 8.97 1.12 6.62
CA ARG A 68 7.99 1.82 7.46
C ARG A 68 7.70 3.20 6.90
N GLY A 69 6.43 3.56 6.76
CA GLY A 69 5.97 4.79 6.17
C GLY A 69 5.61 4.72 4.69
N ASP A 70 5.91 3.60 4.02
CA ASP A 70 5.51 3.39 2.64
C ASP A 70 3.98 3.16 2.52
N ILE A 71 3.41 3.54 1.38
CA ILE A 71 1.99 3.38 1.09
C ILE A 71 1.82 2.32 0.01
N LEU A 72 1.09 1.24 0.34
CA LEU A 72 0.74 0.19 -0.61
C LEU A 72 -0.59 0.51 -1.29
N ILE A 73 -0.65 0.33 -2.62
CA ILE A 73 -1.83 0.65 -3.42
C ILE A 73 -2.13 -0.51 -4.36
N THR A 74 -3.37 -0.99 -4.37
CA THR A 74 -3.78 -2.02 -5.32
C THR A 74 -4.08 -1.42 -6.69
N SER A 75 -3.46 -1.98 -7.71
CA SER A 75 -3.66 -1.52 -9.09
C SER A 75 -4.91 -2.09 -9.75
N GLU A 76 -5.37 -3.26 -9.32
CA GLU A 76 -6.56 -3.96 -9.83
C GLU A 76 -6.97 -5.10 -8.89
N ALA A 77 -8.23 -5.51 -8.94
CA ALA A 77 -8.81 -6.73 -8.36
C ALA A 77 -8.34 -7.11 -6.92
N PRO A 78 -8.68 -6.32 -5.89
CA PRO A 78 -9.52 -5.14 -5.87
C PRO A 78 -8.77 -3.88 -6.30
N PHE A 79 -9.43 -2.94 -6.92
CA PHE A 79 -8.87 -1.67 -7.36
C PHE A 79 -8.89 -0.62 -6.25
N GLY A 80 -7.84 0.23 -6.18
CA GLY A 80 -7.83 1.46 -5.37
C GLY A 80 -7.76 1.25 -3.86
N GLN A 81 -7.46 0.03 -3.37
CA GLN A 81 -7.27 -0.18 -1.94
C GLN A 81 -5.92 0.35 -1.49
N ILE A 82 -5.88 0.99 -0.32
CA ILE A 82 -4.70 1.70 0.16
C ILE A 82 -4.36 1.24 1.58
N PHE A 83 -3.09 0.94 1.81
CA PHE A 83 -2.61 0.49 3.10
C PHE A 83 -1.31 1.21 3.47
N PHE A 84 -1.25 1.75 4.69
CA PHE A 84 -0.04 2.34 5.25
C PHE A 84 0.83 1.26 5.89
N TRP A 85 2.07 1.11 5.44
CA TRP A 85 2.99 0.13 6.00
C TRP A 85 3.67 0.68 7.25
N ASP A 86 3.19 0.27 8.42
CA ASP A 86 3.70 0.69 9.72
C ASP A 86 4.47 -0.45 10.43
N SER A 87 5.39 -1.09 9.71
CA SER A 87 6.18 -2.20 10.22
C SER A 87 7.58 -2.18 9.62
N ASP A 88 8.55 -2.71 10.37
CA ASP A 88 9.91 -2.96 9.87
C ASP A 88 10.05 -4.37 9.27
N GLU A 89 8.95 -5.13 9.21
CA GLU A 89 8.94 -6.44 8.60
C GLU A 89 9.24 -6.35 7.11
N LYS A 90 10.16 -7.17 6.64
CA LYS A 90 10.48 -7.31 5.23
C LYS A 90 9.42 -8.16 4.53
N ILE A 91 8.79 -7.58 3.53
CA ILE A 91 7.75 -8.23 2.72
C ILE A 91 8.10 -8.21 1.25
N VAL A 92 7.45 -9.06 0.49
CA VAL A 92 7.53 -9.08 -0.98
C VAL A 92 6.28 -8.43 -1.56
N LEU A 93 6.48 -7.46 -2.44
CA LEU A 93 5.39 -6.95 -3.27
C LEU A 93 5.17 -7.91 -4.44
N SER A 94 4.03 -8.57 -4.40
CA SER A 94 3.63 -9.52 -5.42
C SER A 94 2.68 -8.87 -6.44
N GLN A 95 1.69 -9.60 -6.91
CA GLN A 95 0.86 -9.17 -8.03
C GLN A 95 -0.06 -8.00 -7.66
N ARG A 96 -0.18 -7.04 -8.59
CA ARG A 96 -1.19 -5.98 -8.57
C ARG A 96 -1.05 -4.98 -7.43
N LEU A 97 0.16 -4.82 -6.90
CA LEU A 97 0.50 -3.83 -5.88
C LEU A 97 1.55 -2.86 -6.38
N PHE A 98 1.33 -1.58 -6.12
CA PHE A 98 2.36 -0.55 -6.05
C PHE A 98 2.74 -0.30 -4.61
N CYS A 99 3.98 0.13 -4.40
CA CYS A 99 4.40 0.77 -3.16
C CYS A 99 4.92 2.16 -3.51
N VAL A 100 4.46 3.16 -2.79
CA VAL A 100 4.86 4.56 -2.97
C VAL A 100 5.53 5.04 -1.70
N ARG A 101 6.75 5.52 -1.82
CA ARG A 101 7.50 6.21 -0.77
C ARG A 101 7.37 7.71 -0.97
N ILE A 102 6.95 8.41 0.04
CA ILE A 102 6.76 9.86 0.01
C ILE A 102 8.07 10.56 0.41
N LYS A 103 8.38 11.66 -0.24
CA LYS A 103 9.53 12.50 0.08
C LYS A 103 9.45 13.02 1.52
N PRO A 104 10.58 13.18 2.21
CA PRO A 104 10.61 13.56 3.63
C PRO A 104 10.05 14.97 3.95
N GLU A 105 9.88 15.82 2.93
CA GLU A 105 9.27 17.14 3.05
C GLU A 105 7.75 17.08 3.29
N TYR A 106 7.13 15.90 3.14
CA TYR A 106 5.71 15.65 3.31
C TYR A 106 5.47 14.61 4.40
N ASP A 107 4.31 14.66 5.04
CA ASP A 107 3.90 13.65 6.00
C ASP A 107 3.26 12.46 5.28
N ALA A 108 3.93 11.32 5.24
CA ALA A 108 3.46 10.14 4.53
C ALA A 108 2.13 9.61 5.08
N ARG A 109 1.87 9.77 6.39
CA ARG A 109 0.61 9.34 6.99
C ARG A 109 -0.54 10.27 6.61
N PHE A 110 -0.28 11.57 6.51
CA PHE A 110 -1.25 12.52 5.94
C PHE A 110 -1.61 12.14 4.49
N ILE A 111 -0.59 11.86 3.67
CA ILE A 111 -0.79 11.44 2.27
C ILE A 111 -1.62 10.16 2.21
N TYR A 112 -1.33 9.18 3.06
CA TYR A 112 -2.14 7.96 3.16
C TYR A 112 -3.62 8.30 3.42
N TYR A 113 -3.93 9.13 4.42
CA TYR A 113 -5.31 9.53 4.71
C TYR A 113 -5.95 10.30 3.56
N TYR A 114 -5.20 11.22 2.94
CA TYR A 114 -5.71 11.93 1.76
C TYR A 114 -6.09 10.95 0.63
N MET A 115 -5.26 9.94 0.40
CA MET A 115 -5.51 8.93 -0.63
C MET A 115 -6.75 8.06 -0.34
N THR A 116 -7.21 7.99 0.91
CA THR A 116 -8.47 7.29 1.27
C THR A 116 -9.72 8.16 1.07
N THR A 117 -9.58 9.45 0.80
CA THR A 117 -10.73 10.34 0.60
C THR A 117 -11.48 10.04 -0.68
N PRO A 118 -12.80 10.33 -0.74
CA PRO A 118 -13.58 10.22 -1.98
C PRO A 118 -13.00 11.05 -3.13
N GLU A 119 -12.40 12.19 -2.84
CA GLU A 119 -11.77 13.05 -3.83
C GLU A 119 -10.62 12.34 -4.55
N PHE A 120 -9.70 11.74 -3.80
CA PHE A 120 -8.58 10.99 -4.39
C PHE A 120 -9.05 9.70 -5.06
N GLN A 121 -10.01 8.98 -4.49
CA GLN A 121 -10.57 7.78 -5.11
C GLN A 121 -11.24 8.09 -6.45
N SER A 122 -11.94 9.22 -6.57
CA SER A 122 -12.50 9.70 -7.84
C SER A 122 -11.41 10.03 -8.88
N GLU A 123 -10.28 10.57 -8.45
CA GLU A 123 -9.10 10.78 -9.31
C GLU A 123 -8.54 9.45 -9.83
N LEU A 124 -8.44 8.43 -8.97
CA LEU A 124 -8.01 7.09 -9.37
C LEU A 124 -8.97 6.47 -10.39
N ASP A 125 -10.28 6.54 -10.13
CA ASP A 125 -11.32 6.00 -11.00
C ASP A 125 -11.29 6.67 -12.38
N GLY A 126 -11.12 7.99 -12.41
CA GLY A 126 -11.05 8.76 -13.66
C GLY A 126 -9.82 8.45 -14.51
N ARG A 127 -8.75 7.87 -13.93
CA ARG A 127 -7.50 7.50 -14.61
C ARG A 127 -7.38 6.01 -14.86
N ALA A 128 -8.28 5.23 -14.32
CA ALA A 128 -8.31 3.80 -14.51
C ALA A 128 -8.74 3.43 -15.92
N THR A 129 -8.24 2.33 -16.42
CA THR A 129 -8.54 1.81 -17.76
C THR A 129 -8.95 0.35 -17.67
N GLY A 130 -9.74 -0.10 -18.63
CA GLY A 130 -10.19 -1.49 -18.74
C GLY A 130 -11.72 -1.60 -18.71
N THR A 131 -12.25 -2.52 -19.50
CA THR A 131 -13.69 -2.79 -19.60
C THR A 131 -14.13 -3.96 -18.74
N THR A 132 -13.29 -4.98 -18.63
CA THR A 132 -13.58 -6.21 -17.84
C THR A 132 -12.89 -6.19 -16.48
N VAL A 133 -11.64 -5.76 -16.46
CA VAL A 133 -10.87 -5.55 -15.23
C VAL A 133 -10.37 -4.13 -15.24
N ILE A 134 -10.90 -3.34 -14.31
CA ILE A 134 -10.44 -1.96 -14.12
C ILE A 134 -9.06 -2.00 -13.45
N GLY A 135 -8.11 -1.30 -14.04
CA GLY A 135 -6.75 -1.25 -13.53
C GLY A 135 -6.07 0.10 -13.76
N LEU A 136 -5.06 0.36 -12.96
CA LEU A 136 -4.27 1.59 -13.01
C LEU A 136 -2.84 1.29 -13.46
N ARG A 137 -2.33 2.11 -14.36
CA ARG A 137 -0.92 2.11 -14.74
C ARG A 137 -0.15 3.07 -13.84
N GLN A 138 1.11 2.74 -13.54
CA GLN A 138 1.96 3.57 -12.69
C GLN A 138 2.04 5.05 -13.17
N PRO A 139 2.20 5.36 -14.47
CA PRO A 139 2.23 6.76 -14.93
C PRO A 139 0.93 7.52 -14.64
N GLU A 140 -0.21 6.85 -14.67
CA GLU A 140 -1.50 7.48 -14.37
C GLU A 140 -1.68 7.69 -12.85
N LEU A 141 -1.21 6.76 -12.01
CA LEU A 141 -1.14 6.95 -10.57
C LEU A 141 -0.34 8.20 -10.21
N MET A 142 0.84 8.38 -10.86
CA MET A 142 1.72 9.51 -10.58
C MET A 142 1.14 10.87 -11.00
N LYS A 143 0.12 10.90 -11.84
CA LYS A 143 -0.60 12.12 -12.25
C LYS A 143 -1.74 12.49 -11.32
N CYS A 144 -2.13 11.63 -10.39
CA CYS A 144 -3.21 11.93 -9.43
C CYS A 144 -2.86 13.17 -8.62
N ILE A 145 -3.84 14.07 -8.46
CA ILE A 145 -3.62 15.33 -7.76
C ILE A 145 -3.79 15.15 -6.26
N ILE A 146 -2.83 15.69 -5.51
CA ILE A 146 -2.88 15.75 -4.05
C ILE A 146 -2.83 17.20 -3.59
N ARG A 147 -3.68 17.55 -2.65
CA ARG A 147 -3.70 18.85 -2.00
C ARG A 147 -3.04 18.72 -0.64
N CYS A 148 -1.83 19.25 -0.52
CA CYS A 148 -1.08 19.28 0.72
C CYS A 148 -1.15 20.68 1.31
N PRO A 149 -1.61 20.86 2.55
CA PRO A 149 -1.37 22.05 3.33
C PRO A 149 0.10 22.12 3.77
N GLU A 150 0.45 23.10 4.57
CA GLU A 150 1.79 23.22 5.17
C GLU A 150 2.12 21.98 6.02
N ILE A 151 3.40 21.60 6.09
CA ILE A 151 3.84 20.36 6.75
C ILE A 151 3.39 20.23 8.20
N GLN A 152 3.30 21.34 8.93
CA GLN A 152 2.83 21.31 10.32
C GLN A 152 1.34 20.93 10.40
N GLU A 153 0.54 21.43 9.49
CA GLU A 153 -0.88 21.08 9.41
C GLU A 153 -1.07 19.62 8.98
N GLN A 154 -0.26 19.12 8.02
CA GLN A 154 -0.25 17.71 7.66
C GLN A 154 -0.02 16.82 8.88
N LYS A 155 0.99 17.13 9.70
CA LYS A 155 1.32 16.36 10.92
C LYS A 155 0.18 16.38 11.94
N VAL A 156 -0.47 17.52 12.13
CA VAL A 156 -1.60 17.64 13.07
C VAL A 156 -2.79 16.78 12.59
N ILE A 157 -3.14 16.89 11.31
CA ILE A 157 -4.22 16.09 10.72
C ILE A 157 -3.90 14.59 10.84
N ALA A 158 -2.68 14.18 10.46
CA ALA A 158 -2.24 12.80 10.55
C ALA A 158 -2.31 12.26 11.99
N ALA A 159 -1.87 13.03 12.97
CA ALA A 159 -1.92 12.65 14.38
C ALA A 159 -3.35 12.44 14.89
N ILE A 160 -4.27 13.34 14.54
CA ILE A 160 -5.70 13.24 14.92
C ILE A 160 -6.30 11.95 14.33
N LEU A 161 -6.16 11.75 13.01
CA LEU A 161 -6.72 10.60 12.32
C LEU A 161 -6.10 9.29 12.81
N SER A 162 -4.79 9.25 13.04
CA SER A 162 -4.11 8.08 13.60
C SER A 162 -4.61 7.73 15.01
N SER A 163 -4.94 8.74 15.83
CA SER A 163 -5.49 8.49 17.16
C SER A 163 -6.89 7.87 17.10
N ILE A 164 -7.68 8.23 16.09
CA ILE A 164 -9.00 7.64 15.83
C ILE A 164 -8.85 6.19 15.38
N ASP A 165 -7.96 5.92 14.41
CA ASP A 165 -7.69 4.56 13.94
C ASP A 165 -7.22 3.65 15.08
N ALA A 166 -6.33 4.15 15.95
CA ALA A 166 -5.86 3.40 17.12
C ALA A 166 -7.02 3.03 18.06
N LYS A 167 -7.99 3.93 18.26
CA LYS A 167 -9.20 3.64 19.06
C LYS A 167 -10.10 2.62 18.38
N ILE A 168 -10.29 2.72 17.07
CA ILE A 168 -11.09 1.74 16.31
C ILE A 168 -10.47 0.35 16.46
N ILE A 169 -9.16 0.21 16.24
CA ILE A 169 -8.44 -1.06 16.38
C ILE A 169 -8.54 -1.61 17.82
N ALA A 170 -8.40 -0.74 18.82
CA ALA A 170 -8.54 -1.15 20.22
C ALA A 170 -9.96 -1.68 20.53
N ASN A 171 -11.00 -1.00 20.04
CA ASN A 171 -12.38 -1.41 20.23
C ASN A 171 -12.69 -2.73 19.49
N GLU A 172 -12.18 -2.92 18.26
CA GLU A 172 -12.30 -4.20 17.54
C GLU A 172 -11.73 -5.35 18.37
N LYS A 173 -10.52 -5.20 18.94
CA LYS A 173 -9.91 -6.22 19.80
C LYS A 173 -10.72 -6.51 21.07
N VAL A 174 -11.33 -5.50 21.68
CA VAL A 174 -12.21 -5.71 22.85
C VAL A 174 -13.45 -6.51 22.43
N ASN A 175 -14.06 -6.16 21.31
CA ASN A 175 -15.24 -6.87 20.81
C ASN A 175 -14.94 -8.33 20.47
N ASP A 176 -13.80 -8.60 19.83
CA ASP A 176 -13.37 -9.96 19.51
C ASP A 176 -13.17 -10.81 20.78
N ASN A 177 -12.58 -10.20 21.83
CA ASN A 177 -12.40 -10.88 23.13
C ASN A 177 -13.71 -11.12 23.89
N LEU A 178 -14.73 -10.27 23.68
CA LEU A 178 -16.04 -10.45 24.31
C LEU A 178 -16.91 -11.49 23.58
N ALA A 179 -16.60 -11.79 22.33
CA ALA A 179 -17.33 -12.75 21.49
C ALA A 179 -16.73 -14.17 21.56
N ALA A 180 -15.57 -14.35 22.16
CA ALA A 180 -14.86 -15.64 22.34
C ALA A 180 -15.20 -16.30 23.66
#